data_2ba94411d4529cdf5d944a771001a069
#
_entry.id   2ba94411d4529cdf5d944a771001a069
#
_cell.length_a   1.000
_cell.length_b   1.000
_cell.length_c   1.000
_cell.angle_alpha   90.00
_cell.angle_beta   90.00
_cell.angle_gamma   90.00
#
_symmetry.space_group_name_H-M   'P 1'
#
loop_
_entity.id
_entity.type
_entity.pdbx_description
1 polymer ?
#
loop_
_entity_poly.entity_id
_entity_poly.type
_entity_poly.pdbx_seq_one_letter_code
_entity_poly.pdbx_strand_id
1 'polypeptide(L)'
;TGINNTINNADNVIAMGNNMVVGSATTAAKNSILLGNNIDFASKADMANAVSIGDYSRANTGAVAVGVTAQALGVDSIAIGRDAIATGSIATGASARAGNGGAAYGDGAVATYLNGATTAGTVAGAAFGQNAQADVSAAVALGTNAVVNQVNSVALGADSFTSQAVPTANAVINGVVHPFAGAAPVGVVSVGSAGKERQIQNVAAGQINNLSTDAVNGSQLYAVWQAANAVSNATSIHYVSINDAGTQGGNHANDGATGINAVAIGVDAQANGNGSVALGYGAGKDSTNPDGASIYIGQSAGLNSDGSGNLHLGALSGLNAQGNANSYIGIQSGRNSIGEQNTFHGQFSGAESNGFENNFVGQSSGALSSGNRNNYIGTGTGLMAQGSYNAALGSS
;
A
#
# COMPACT_ATOMS: atom_id res chain seq x y z
N THR A 1 -17.58 -67.57 16.94
CA THR A 1 -16.58 -68.64 16.90
C THR A 1 -15.24 -68.11 17.39
N GLY A 2 -14.45 -68.89 18.17
CA GLY A 2 -13.15 -68.51 18.72
C GLY A 2 -12.92 -69.11 20.13
N ILE A 3 -11.81 -68.74 20.73
CA ILE A 3 -11.38 -69.23 22.05
C ILE A 3 -11.54 -68.12 23.11
N ASN A 4 -11.98 -68.46 24.33
CA ASN A 4 -12.15 -67.54 25.46
C ASN A 4 -13.14 -66.37 25.17
N ASN A 5 -14.21 -66.61 24.43
CA ASN A 5 -15.25 -65.63 24.21
C ASN A 5 -16.31 -65.70 25.31
N THR A 6 -16.62 -64.53 25.89
CA THR A 6 -17.75 -64.39 26.84
C THR A 6 -18.87 -63.64 26.14
N ILE A 7 -20.00 -64.29 25.88
CA ILE A 7 -21.16 -63.69 25.21
C ILE A 7 -22.33 -63.72 26.17
N ASN A 8 -22.71 -62.58 26.71
CA ASN A 8 -23.84 -62.41 27.60
C ASN A 8 -24.86 -61.46 27.01
N ASN A 9 -26.15 -61.73 27.23
CA ASN A 9 -27.25 -60.83 26.83
C ASN A 9 -27.08 -60.21 25.39
N ALA A 10 -26.75 -61.09 24.40
CA ALA A 10 -26.53 -60.74 23.02
C ALA A 10 -27.69 -61.18 22.14
N ASP A 11 -28.24 -60.29 21.33
CA ASP A 11 -29.31 -60.51 20.40
C ASP A 11 -28.90 -60.03 18.99
N ASN A 12 -29.01 -60.93 18.01
CA ASN A 12 -28.60 -60.67 16.62
C ASN A 12 -27.13 -60.18 16.45
N VAL A 13 -26.18 -60.80 17.16
CA VAL A 13 -24.77 -60.44 17.17
C VAL A 13 -23.94 -61.45 16.36
N ILE A 14 -23.09 -60.95 15.48
CA ILE A 14 -22.03 -61.71 14.80
C ILE A 14 -20.71 -61.44 15.55
N ALA A 15 -20.15 -62.47 16.20
CA ALA A 15 -18.88 -62.36 16.91
C ALA A 15 -17.90 -63.46 16.46
N MET A 16 -16.75 -63.06 15.90
CA MET A 16 -15.69 -63.97 15.40
C MET A 16 -14.31 -63.49 15.84
N GLY A 17 -13.63 -64.28 16.64
CA GLY A 17 -12.30 -63.95 17.16
C GLY A 17 -12.07 -64.58 18.54
N ASN A 18 -10.97 -64.21 19.21
CA ASN A 18 -10.60 -64.72 20.51
C ASN A 18 -10.61 -63.64 21.61
N ASN A 19 -10.80 -64.07 22.84
CA ASN A 19 -10.81 -63.18 24.01
C ASN A 19 -11.82 -62.01 23.88
N MET A 20 -12.99 -62.26 23.33
CA MET A 20 -14.02 -61.24 23.18
C MET A 20 -14.98 -61.27 24.39
N VAL A 21 -15.37 -60.08 24.84
CA VAL A 21 -16.44 -59.92 25.82
C VAL A 21 -17.59 -59.17 25.15
N VAL A 22 -18.72 -59.79 25.01
CA VAL A 22 -19.91 -59.24 24.29
C VAL A 22 -21.08 -59.21 25.26
N GLY A 23 -21.54 -58.00 25.59
CA GLY A 23 -22.62 -57.78 26.54
C GLY A 23 -22.22 -58.13 27.98
N SER A 24 -23.09 -57.73 28.94
CA SER A 24 -22.95 -58.06 30.36
C SER A 24 -24.32 -58.49 30.94
N ALA A 25 -24.37 -58.83 32.23
CA ALA A 25 -25.63 -59.16 32.91
C ALA A 25 -26.65 -57.99 32.85
N THR A 26 -26.17 -56.74 32.70
CA THR A 26 -26.99 -55.52 32.72
C THR A 26 -26.96 -54.73 31.40
N THR A 27 -26.06 -55.09 30.47
CA THR A 27 -25.86 -54.36 29.21
C THR A 27 -26.03 -55.29 28.02
N ALA A 28 -27.02 -55.06 27.17
CA ALA A 28 -27.29 -55.85 25.99
C ALA A 28 -26.48 -55.42 24.79
N ALA A 29 -25.80 -56.34 24.11
CA ALA A 29 -25.27 -56.15 22.78
C ALA A 29 -26.32 -56.57 21.75
N LYS A 30 -26.78 -55.68 20.92
CA LYS A 30 -27.83 -55.96 19.90
C LYS A 30 -27.43 -55.54 18.52
N ASN A 31 -27.83 -56.37 17.51
CA ASN A 31 -27.63 -56.06 16.09
C ASN A 31 -26.20 -55.58 15.74
N SER A 32 -25.18 -56.22 16.31
CA SER A 32 -23.80 -55.73 16.17
C SER A 32 -22.89 -56.76 15.48
N ILE A 33 -21.84 -56.27 14.84
CA ILE A 33 -20.83 -57.08 14.15
C ILE A 33 -19.46 -56.86 14.83
N LEU A 34 -18.84 -57.94 15.32
CA LEU A 34 -17.54 -57.93 16.00
C LEU A 34 -16.62 -58.95 15.34
N LEU A 35 -15.58 -58.49 14.70
CA LEU A 35 -14.56 -59.32 14.00
C LEU A 35 -13.16 -58.93 14.44
N GLY A 36 -12.48 -59.78 15.24
CA GLY A 36 -11.14 -59.51 15.75
C GLY A 36 -10.89 -60.14 17.12
N ASN A 37 -9.71 -59.94 17.67
CA ASN A 37 -9.37 -60.42 18.99
C ASN A 37 -9.38 -59.30 20.03
N ASN A 38 -9.60 -59.68 21.30
CA ASN A 38 -9.56 -58.76 22.43
C ASN A 38 -10.55 -57.58 22.31
N ILE A 39 -11.71 -57.81 21.69
CA ILE A 39 -12.78 -56.82 21.60
C ILE A 39 -13.61 -56.87 22.89
N ASP A 40 -13.61 -55.78 23.66
CA ASP A 40 -14.32 -55.67 24.93
C ASP A 40 -15.50 -54.70 24.85
N PHE A 41 -16.68 -55.22 24.90
CA PHE A 41 -17.96 -54.51 24.95
C PHE A 41 -18.63 -54.53 26.35
N ALA A 42 -17.98 -55.11 27.37
CA ALA A 42 -18.61 -55.26 28.70
C ALA A 42 -18.61 -53.95 29.52
N SER A 43 -17.79 -52.99 29.16
CA SER A 43 -17.54 -51.84 30.03
C SER A 43 -18.45 -50.62 29.78
N LYS A 44 -19.39 -50.66 28.83
CA LYS A 44 -20.26 -49.49 28.50
C LYS A 44 -21.73 -49.89 28.33
N ALA A 45 -22.63 -49.03 28.77
CA ALA A 45 -24.07 -49.19 28.69
C ALA A 45 -24.55 -49.17 27.23
N ASP A 46 -25.48 -50.08 26.90
CA ASP A 46 -26.25 -50.16 25.65
C ASP A 46 -25.44 -50.02 24.34
N MET A 47 -24.80 -51.10 23.95
CA MET A 47 -24.12 -51.18 22.64
C MET A 47 -25.04 -51.86 21.63
N ALA A 48 -25.81 -51.07 20.89
CA ALA A 48 -26.68 -51.54 19.81
C ALA A 48 -26.21 -51.01 18.48
N ASN A 49 -26.42 -51.81 17.43
CA ASN A 49 -26.14 -51.40 16.03
C ASN A 49 -24.64 -51.00 15.78
N ALA A 50 -23.72 -51.59 16.50
CA ALA A 50 -22.29 -51.25 16.37
C ALA A 50 -21.56 -52.18 15.42
N VAL A 51 -20.56 -51.68 14.72
CA VAL A 51 -19.61 -52.44 13.90
C VAL A 51 -18.21 -52.25 14.46
N SER A 52 -17.56 -53.35 14.90
CA SER A 52 -16.18 -53.30 15.43
C SER A 52 -15.34 -54.38 14.73
N ILE A 53 -14.40 -53.98 13.90
CA ILE A 53 -13.57 -54.89 13.10
C ILE A 53 -12.09 -54.54 13.31
N GLY A 54 -11.35 -55.49 13.86
CA GLY A 54 -9.93 -55.36 14.17
C GLY A 54 -9.59 -55.71 15.61
N ASP A 55 -8.34 -56.12 15.87
CA ASP A 55 -7.88 -56.42 17.19
C ASP A 55 -7.93 -55.18 18.09
N TYR A 56 -8.46 -55.29 19.29
CA TYR A 56 -8.65 -54.21 20.27
C TYR A 56 -9.53 -53.06 19.75
N SER A 57 -10.29 -53.26 18.64
CA SER A 57 -11.21 -52.22 18.16
C SER A 57 -12.37 -52.00 19.14
N ARG A 58 -12.89 -50.75 19.20
CA ARG A 58 -13.97 -50.37 20.11
C ARG A 58 -15.00 -49.49 19.37
N ALA A 59 -16.25 -49.90 19.39
CA ALA A 59 -17.35 -49.09 18.82
C ALA A 59 -18.43 -48.88 19.88
N ASN A 60 -18.95 -47.67 20.01
CA ASN A 60 -20.13 -47.31 20.80
C ASN A 60 -21.43 -47.60 20.03
N THR A 61 -22.60 -47.32 20.64
CA THR A 61 -23.92 -47.46 20.00
C THR A 61 -23.98 -46.73 18.66
N GLY A 62 -24.47 -47.43 17.61
CA GLY A 62 -24.54 -46.91 16.25
C GLY A 62 -23.18 -46.67 15.55
N ALA A 63 -22.07 -46.88 16.26
CA ALA A 63 -20.76 -46.48 15.78
C ALA A 63 -20.08 -47.56 14.93
N VAL A 64 -19.13 -47.15 14.10
CA VAL A 64 -18.30 -48.01 13.26
C VAL A 64 -16.83 -47.83 13.58
N ALA A 65 -16.17 -48.87 14.07
CA ALA A 65 -14.73 -48.93 14.29
C ALA A 65 -14.12 -50.04 13.41
N VAL A 66 -13.23 -49.64 12.48
CA VAL A 66 -12.57 -50.59 11.58
C VAL A 66 -11.05 -50.32 11.55
N GLY A 67 -10.31 -51.27 12.06
CA GLY A 67 -8.84 -51.18 12.17
C GLY A 67 -8.34 -51.69 13.53
N VAL A 68 -7.09 -52.11 13.61
CA VAL A 68 -6.45 -52.49 14.86
C VAL A 68 -6.45 -51.27 15.78
N THR A 69 -6.93 -51.41 17.02
CA THR A 69 -7.05 -50.35 18.03
C THR A 69 -7.93 -49.14 17.60
N ALA A 70 -8.73 -49.25 16.53
CA ALA A 70 -9.69 -48.22 16.15
C ALA A 70 -10.74 -48.00 17.23
N GLN A 71 -11.05 -46.73 17.55
CA GLN A 71 -11.94 -46.36 18.66
C GLN A 71 -13.01 -45.36 18.21
N ALA A 72 -14.21 -45.84 17.95
CA ALA A 72 -15.40 -45.04 17.70
C ALA A 72 -16.16 -44.88 19.03
N LEU A 73 -15.77 -43.88 19.83
CA LEU A 73 -16.18 -43.74 21.24
C LEU A 73 -17.47 -42.89 21.40
N GLY A 74 -17.84 -42.12 20.42
CA GLY A 74 -19.10 -41.39 20.39
C GLY A 74 -20.24 -42.26 19.85
N VAL A 75 -21.47 -41.93 20.19
CA VAL A 75 -22.67 -42.50 19.53
C VAL A 75 -22.67 -42.10 18.07
N ASP A 76 -22.98 -43.01 17.16
CA ASP A 76 -23.02 -42.81 15.72
C ASP A 76 -21.69 -42.33 15.12
N SER A 77 -20.57 -42.47 15.80
CA SER A 77 -19.26 -42.07 15.32
C SER A 77 -18.62 -43.10 14.38
N ILE A 78 -17.66 -42.66 13.55
CA ILE A 78 -16.97 -43.52 12.60
C ILE A 78 -15.45 -43.37 12.82
N ALA A 79 -14.76 -44.46 13.13
CA ALA A 79 -13.30 -44.51 13.22
C ALA A 79 -12.78 -45.63 12.30
N ILE A 80 -12.10 -45.26 11.21
CA ILE A 80 -11.56 -46.20 10.21
C ILE A 80 -10.06 -45.98 10.08
N GLY A 81 -9.28 -46.97 10.37
CA GLY A 81 -7.82 -46.93 10.35
C GLY A 81 -7.21 -47.43 11.66
N ARG A 82 -5.97 -47.89 11.61
CA ARG A 82 -5.23 -48.30 12.82
C ARG A 82 -5.08 -47.08 13.76
N ASP A 83 -5.39 -47.22 15.01
CA ASP A 83 -5.33 -46.19 16.05
C ASP A 83 -6.24 -44.97 15.79
N ALA A 84 -7.19 -45.05 14.84
CA ALA A 84 -8.15 -43.98 14.59
C ALA A 84 -9.06 -43.77 15.80
N ILE A 85 -9.35 -42.51 16.16
CA ILE A 85 -10.20 -42.15 17.31
C ILE A 85 -11.28 -41.16 16.88
N ALA A 86 -12.58 -41.53 17.09
CA ALA A 86 -13.70 -40.66 16.89
C ALA A 86 -14.60 -40.56 18.12
N THR A 87 -14.83 -39.33 18.64
CA THR A 87 -15.65 -39.09 19.85
C THR A 87 -16.93 -38.33 19.52
N GLY A 88 -17.75 -38.83 18.60
CA GLY A 88 -18.98 -38.20 18.11
C GLY A 88 -18.79 -37.52 16.76
N SER A 89 -18.03 -38.14 15.83
CA SER A 89 -17.53 -37.55 14.62
C SER A 89 -16.99 -38.60 13.65
N ILE A 90 -16.25 -38.21 12.61
CA ILE A 90 -15.67 -39.09 11.62
C ILE A 90 -14.14 -38.97 11.65
N ALA A 91 -13.42 -40.06 11.89
CA ALA A 91 -11.97 -40.14 11.80
C ALA A 91 -11.58 -41.29 10.84
N THR A 92 -10.99 -40.96 9.68
CA THR A 92 -10.59 -41.93 8.66
C THR A 92 -9.12 -41.75 8.31
N GLY A 93 -8.30 -42.74 8.53
CA GLY A 93 -6.86 -42.77 8.36
C GLY A 93 -6.13 -43.33 9.58
N ALA A 94 -4.91 -43.81 9.40
CA ALA A 94 -4.10 -44.32 10.52
C ALA A 94 -3.84 -43.15 11.51
N SER A 95 -4.16 -43.37 12.79
CA SER A 95 -4.01 -42.36 13.85
C SER A 95 -4.84 -41.07 13.64
N ALA A 96 -5.82 -41.08 12.74
CA ALA A 96 -6.74 -39.94 12.55
C ALA A 96 -7.55 -39.72 13.84
N ARG A 97 -7.80 -38.45 14.22
CA ARG A 97 -8.51 -38.06 15.42
C ARG A 97 -9.56 -37.01 15.17
N ALA A 98 -10.80 -37.28 15.56
CA ALA A 98 -11.88 -36.33 15.39
C ALA A 98 -12.79 -36.29 16.63
N GLY A 99 -13.19 -35.07 17.02
CA GLY A 99 -14.07 -34.83 18.14
C GLY A 99 -15.09 -33.73 17.86
N ASN A 100 -16.06 -33.54 18.75
CA ASN A 100 -17.05 -32.45 18.68
C ASN A 100 -17.76 -32.28 17.32
N GLY A 101 -18.08 -33.38 16.62
CA GLY A 101 -18.68 -33.31 15.28
C GLY A 101 -17.68 -33.00 14.15
N GLY A 102 -16.39 -32.95 14.45
CA GLY A 102 -15.32 -32.70 13.46
C GLY A 102 -15.14 -33.85 12.46
N ALA A 103 -14.50 -33.58 11.34
CA ALA A 103 -14.20 -34.56 10.29
C ALA A 103 -12.70 -34.59 10.01
N ALA A 104 -12.03 -35.72 10.30
CA ALA A 104 -10.61 -35.94 10.03
C ALA A 104 -10.43 -37.03 8.97
N TYR A 105 -9.85 -36.68 7.82
CA TYR A 105 -9.56 -37.61 6.73
C TYR A 105 -8.08 -37.53 6.33
N GLY A 106 -7.37 -38.59 6.56
CA GLY A 106 -5.92 -38.74 6.29
C GLY A 106 -5.17 -39.26 7.51
N ASP A 107 -4.03 -39.91 7.25
CA ASP A 107 -3.17 -40.43 8.31
C ASP A 107 -2.68 -39.27 9.19
N GLY A 108 -2.87 -39.38 10.49
CA GLY A 108 -2.50 -38.36 11.47
C GLY A 108 -3.36 -37.09 11.41
N ALA A 109 -4.43 -37.03 10.60
CA ALA A 109 -5.33 -35.87 10.56
C ALA A 109 -6.02 -35.63 11.89
N VAL A 110 -6.14 -34.37 12.32
CA VAL A 110 -6.77 -33.99 13.60
C VAL A 110 -7.81 -32.91 13.39
N ALA A 111 -9.04 -33.16 13.79
CA ALA A 111 -10.15 -32.22 13.70
C ALA A 111 -10.90 -32.09 15.04
N THR A 112 -10.83 -30.93 15.66
CA THR A 112 -11.54 -30.58 16.91
C THR A 112 -11.36 -31.63 18.03
N TYR A 113 -10.18 -32.26 18.09
CA TYR A 113 -9.83 -33.28 19.05
C TYR A 113 -8.85 -32.75 20.11
N LEU A 114 -9.33 -32.09 21.12
CA LEU A 114 -8.54 -31.58 22.23
C LEU A 114 -8.33 -32.72 23.27
N ASN A 115 -7.30 -33.54 23.08
CA ASN A 115 -6.85 -34.59 24.04
C ASN A 115 -7.97 -35.39 24.74
N GLY A 116 -9.05 -35.70 23.98
CA GLY A 116 -10.21 -36.44 24.52
C GLY A 116 -11.22 -35.60 25.32
N ALA A 117 -11.03 -34.29 25.42
CA ALA A 117 -11.99 -33.41 26.09
C ALA A 117 -12.85 -32.66 25.05
N THR A 118 -14.15 -32.82 25.11
CA THR A 118 -15.11 -31.98 24.41
C THR A 118 -15.20 -30.63 25.13
N THR A 119 -14.65 -29.59 24.59
CA THR A 119 -14.85 -28.24 25.13
C THR A 119 -16.24 -27.74 24.71
N ALA A 120 -17.10 -27.50 25.66
CA ALA A 120 -18.44 -26.96 25.38
C ALA A 120 -18.33 -25.64 24.59
N GLY A 121 -19.09 -25.54 23.50
CA GLY A 121 -19.10 -24.34 22.63
C GLY A 121 -18.11 -24.36 21.47
N THR A 122 -17.29 -25.43 21.32
CA THR A 122 -16.43 -25.58 20.15
C THR A 122 -17.25 -25.98 18.92
N VAL A 123 -17.18 -25.20 17.83
CA VAL A 123 -17.82 -25.56 16.56
C VAL A 123 -16.91 -26.53 15.79
N ALA A 124 -17.51 -27.50 15.12
CA ALA A 124 -16.81 -28.56 14.38
C ALA A 124 -15.74 -28.00 13.41
N GLY A 125 -14.58 -28.63 13.38
CA GLY A 125 -13.50 -28.38 12.43
C GLY A 125 -13.44 -29.51 11.39
N ALA A 126 -12.74 -29.26 10.27
CA ALA A 126 -12.54 -30.24 9.20
C ALA A 126 -11.07 -30.28 8.79
N ALA A 127 -10.44 -31.46 8.85
CA ALA A 127 -9.06 -31.70 8.47
C ALA A 127 -8.99 -32.77 7.39
N PHE A 128 -8.56 -32.37 6.18
CA PHE A 128 -8.43 -33.25 5.02
C PHE A 128 -6.98 -33.24 4.50
N GLY A 129 -6.29 -34.33 4.71
CA GLY A 129 -4.91 -34.53 4.29
C GLY A 129 -4.05 -35.18 5.37
N GLN A 130 -2.94 -35.78 4.98
CA GLN A 130 -2.00 -36.35 5.93
C GLN A 130 -1.50 -35.26 6.90
N ASN A 131 -1.57 -35.52 8.20
CA ASN A 131 -1.19 -34.59 9.27
C ASN A 131 -1.90 -33.22 9.21
N ALA A 132 -3.03 -33.11 8.52
CA ALA A 132 -3.82 -31.87 8.54
C ALA A 132 -4.37 -31.62 9.95
N GLN A 133 -4.33 -30.37 10.42
CA GLN A 133 -4.72 -29.99 11.79
C GLN A 133 -5.75 -28.85 11.78
N ALA A 134 -6.94 -29.14 12.25
CA ALA A 134 -8.06 -28.20 12.42
C ALA A 134 -8.60 -28.27 13.85
N ASP A 135 -7.74 -27.99 14.84
CA ASP A 135 -8.02 -28.23 16.27
C ASP A 135 -8.69 -27.03 16.97
N VAL A 136 -9.00 -25.97 16.25
CA VAL A 136 -9.72 -24.82 16.79
C VAL A 136 -11.14 -24.73 16.21
N SER A 137 -11.99 -23.92 16.83
CA SER A 137 -13.42 -23.81 16.49
C SER A 137 -13.59 -23.30 15.04
N ALA A 138 -14.49 -23.93 14.27
CA ALA A 138 -14.83 -23.58 12.90
C ALA A 138 -13.62 -23.51 11.95
N ALA A 139 -12.60 -24.34 12.18
CA ALA A 139 -11.38 -24.42 11.38
C ALA A 139 -11.54 -25.38 10.19
N VAL A 140 -10.91 -25.05 9.06
CA VAL A 140 -10.80 -25.95 7.89
C VAL A 140 -9.35 -26.06 7.46
N ALA A 141 -8.73 -27.23 7.60
CA ALA A 141 -7.41 -27.55 7.10
C ALA A 141 -7.52 -28.49 5.90
N LEU A 142 -7.13 -28.05 4.71
CA LEU A 142 -7.22 -28.83 3.48
C LEU A 142 -5.83 -28.91 2.80
N GLY A 143 -5.18 -30.03 2.94
CA GLY A 143 -3.85 -30.32 2.40
C GLY A 143 -2.94 -31.04 3.38
N THR A 144 -1.91 -31.73 2.88
CA THR A 144 -0.89 -32.37 3.73
C THR A 144 -0.20 -31.33 4.59
N ASN A 145 -0.09 -31.59 5.90
CA ASN A 145 0.50 -30.70 6.90
C ASN A 145 -0.17 -29.30 6.97
N ALA A 146 -1.38 -29.11 6.45
CA ALA A 146 -2.12 -27.87 6.60
C ALA A 146 -2.52 -27.67 8.07
N VAL A 147 -2.27 -26.49 8.64
CA VAL A 147 -2.53 -26.21 10.05
C VAL A 147 -3.36 -24.95 10.22
N VAL A 148 -4.48 -25.06 10.90
CA VAL A 148 -5.31 -23.94 11.32
C VAL A 148 -5.21 -23.76 12.83
N ASN A 149 -4.62 -22.66 13.26
CA ASN A 149 -4.46 -22.28 14.66
C ASN A 149 -5.30 -21.06 15.06
N GLN A 150 -6.14 -20.56 14.16
CA GLN A 150 -7.05 -19.44 14.38
C GLN A 150 -8.50 -19.87 14.15
N VAL A 151 -9.40 -19.45 15.05
CA VAL A 151 -10.83 -19.72 14.91
C VAL A 151 -11.39 -19.10 13.62
N ASN A 152 -12.44 -19.70 13.06
CA ASN A 152 -13.10 -19.24 11.82
C ASN A 152 -12.16 -19.11 10.62
N SER A 153 -11.08 -19.89 10.56
CA SER A 153 -10.04 -19.73 9.55
C SER A 153 -9.88 -20.98 8.69
N VAL A 154 -9.28 -20.80 7.52
CA VAL A 154 -9.06 -21.83 6.52
C VAL A 154 -7.58 -21.87 6.14
N ALA A 155 -6.94 -23.03 6.20
CA ALA A 155 -5.65 -23.32 5.59
C ALA A 155 -5.87 -24.17 4.33
N LEU A 156 -5.58 -23.62 3.16
CA LEU A 156 -5.85 -24.24 1.87
C LEU A 156 -4.54 -24.54 1.11
N GLY A 157 -4.24 -25.82 0.96
CA GLY A 157 -3.04 -26.32 0.30
C GLY A 157 -2.04 -26.93 1.27
N ALA A 158 -1.15 -27.79 0.75
CA ALA A 158 -0.10 -28.44 1.54
C ALA A 158 0.78 -27.40 2.25
N ASP A 159 1.14 -27.67 3.50
CA ASP A 159 1.96 -26.81 4.37
C ASP A 159 1.38 -25.39 4.60
N SER A 160 0.11 -25.16 4.29
CA SER A 160 -0.54 -23.88 4.58
C SER A 160 -0.74 -23.70 6.09
N PHE A 161 -0.52 -22.46 6.56
CA PHE A 161 -0.59 -22.12 7.98
C PHE A 161 -1.35 -20.81 8.17
N THR A 162 -2.30 -20.78 9.12
CA THR A 162 -3.03 -19.55 9.42
C THR A 162 -2.32 -18.72 10.47
N SER A 163 -2.25 -17.40 10.27
CA SER A 163 -1.80 -16.41 11.24
C SER A 163 -2.99 -15.59 11.74
N GLN A 164 -2.79 -14.85 12.81
CA GLN A 164 -3.83 -13.96 13.33
C GLN A 164 -4.26 -12.94 12.28
N ALA A 165 -5.57 -12.75 12.14
CA ALA A 165 -6.12 -11.69 11.31
C ALA A 165 -5.71 -10.30 11.83
N VAL A 166 -5.30 -9.41 10.92
CA VAL A 166 -4.88 -8.05 11.26
C VAL A 166 -5.95 -7.07 10.82
N PRO A 167 -6.67 -6.43 11.73
CA PRO A 167 -7.62 -5.38 11.39
C PRO A 167 -6.91 -4.20 10.70
N THR A 168 -7.43 -3.76 9.55
CA THR A 168 -6.88 -2.65 8.79
C THR A 168 -7.99 -1.67 8.42
N ALA A 169 -8.13 -0.62 9.22
CA ALA A 169 -9.26 0.30 9.11
C ALA A 169 -9.11 1.34 8.00
N ASN A 170 -7.90 1.80 7.74
CA ASN A 170 -7.63 2.85 6.76
C ASN A 170 -6.16 2.88 6.35
N ALA A 171 -5.84 3.69 5.34
CA ALA A 171 -4.49 4.15 5.05
C ALA A 171 -4.48 5.69 4.88
N VAL A 172 -3.33 6.31 5.16
CA VAL A 172 -3.09 7.73 4.86
C VAL A 172 -2.30 7.83 3.56
N ILE A 173 -2.89 8.41 2.52
CA ILE A 173 -2.27 8.61 1.21
C ILE A 173 -2.28 10.11 0.91
N ASN A 174 -1.12 10.71 0.67
CA ASN A 174 -0.95 12.17 0.47
C ASN A 174 -1.61 13.03 1.57
N GLY A 175 -1.52 12.60 2.83
CA GLY A 175 -2.12 13.30 3.97
C GLY A 175 -3.63 13.13 4.14
N VAL A 176 -4.29 12.39 3.25
CA VAL A 176 -5.74 12.11 3.30
C VAL A 176 -5.98 10.71 3.86
N VAL A 177 -6.91 10.58 4.81
CA VAL A 177 -7.32 9.30 5.38
C VAL A 177 -8.32 8.62 4.42
N HIS A 178 -8.00 7.41 3.99
CA HIS A 178 -8.86 6.56 3.16
C HIS A 178 -9.36 5.36 3.97
N PRO A 179 -10.65 5.31 4.35
CA PRO A 179 -11.22 4.18 5.09
C PRO A 179 -11.37 2.95 4.18
N PHE A 180 -11.18 1.76 4.75
CA PHE A 180 -11.31 0.48 4.05
C PHE A 180 -12.55 -0.28 4.50
N ALA A 181 -13.26 -0.89 3.55
CA ALA A 181 -14.32 -1.86 3.84
C ALA A 181 -13.73 -3.16 4.39
N GLY A 182 -14.52 -3.91 5.19
CA GLY A 182 -14.06 -5.18 5.76
C GLY A 182 -12.92 -5.05 6.78
N ALA A 183 -12.81 -3.91 7.44
CA ALA A 183 -11.71 -3.54 8.31
C ALA A 183 -11.47 -4.48 9.52
N ALA A 184 -12.48 -5.25 9.93
CA ALA A 184 -12.41 -6.16 11.08
C ALA A 184 -12.69 -7.61 10.64
N PRO A 185 -11.70 -8.34 10.11
CA PRO A 185 -11.87 -9.71 9.65
C PRO A 185 -12.14 -10.67 10.84
N VAL A 186 -13.07 -11.60 10.65
CA VAL A 186 -13.43 -12.63 11.66
C VAL A 186 -12.51 -13.85 11.62
N GLY A 187 -11.69 -13.98 10.59
CA GLY A 187 -10.74 -15.06 10.37
C GLY A 187 -9.94 -14.82 9.09
N VAL A 188 -9.13 -15.78 8.71
CA VAL A 188 -8.27 -15.71 7.52
C VAL A 188 -8.46 -16.92 6.63
N VAL A 189 -8.22 -16.76 5.32
CA VAL A 189 -7.97 -17.85 4.38
C VAL A 189 -6.49 -17.78 4.00
N SER A 190 -5.70 -18.74 4.48
CA SER A 190 -4.29 -18.85 4.10
C SER A 190 -4.11 -19.88 3.01
N VAL A 191 -3.43 -19.50 1.94
CA VAL A 191 -3.10 -20.38 0.81
C VAL A 191 -1.64 -20.85 0.82
N GLY A 192 -0.91 -20.59 1.90
CA GLY A 192 0.51 -20.94 2.05
C GLY A 192 1.05 -20.66 3.43
N SER A 193 2.36 -20.58 3.51
CA SER A 193 3.12 -20.16 4.69
C SER A 193 4.32 -19.34 4.23
N ALA A 194 5.04 -18.71 5.17
CA ALA A 194 6.21 -17.91 4.85
C ALA A 194 7.24 -18.72 4.03
N GLY A 195 7.63 -18.23 2.87
CA GLY A 195 8.51 -18.89 1.89
C GLY A 195 7.83 -19.99 1.06
N LYS A 196 6.51 -20.18 1.21
CA LYS A 196 5.70 -21.16 0.46
C LYS A 196 4.36 -20.51 0.02
N GLU A 197 4.42 -19.28 -0.45
CA GLU A 197 3.27 -18.51 -0.94
C GLU A 197 2.71 -19.10 -2.24
N ARG A 198 1.43 -18.89 -2.51
CA ARG A 198 0.74 -19.34 -3.72
C ARG A 198 0.03 -18.19 -4.43
N GLN A 199 0.03 -18.22 -5.76
CA GLN A 199 -0.81 -17.34 -6.57
C GLN A 199 -2.27 -17.86 -6.55
N ILE A 200 -3.22 -16.93 -6.46
CA ILE A 200 -4.62 -17.21 -6.71
C ILE A 200 -4.91 -16.86 -8.17
N GLN A 201 -5.20 -17.86 -8.99
CA GLN A 201 -5.47 -17.71 -10.42
C GLN A 201 -6.98 -17.70 -10.71
N ASN A 202 -7.36 -17.19 -11.89
CA ASN A 202 -8.74 -17.13 -12.37
C ASN A 202 -9.69 -16.34 -11.46
N VAL A 203 -9.15 -15.31 -10.79
CA VAL A 203 -9.95 -14.37 -10.00
C VAL A 203 -10.68 -13.43 -10.97
N ALA A 204 -11.99 -13.39 -10.91
CA ALA A 204 -12.78 -12.43 -11.65
C ALA A 204 -12.51 -11.00 -11.15
N ALA A 205 -12.78 -10.00 -12.01
CA ALA A 205 -12.68 -8.60 -11.60
C ALA A 205 -13.67 -8.29 -10.47
N GLY A 206 -13.18 -7.74 -9.38
CA GLY A 206 -13.98 -7.28 -8.25
C GLY A 206 -14.65 -5.93 -8.53
N GLN A 207 -15.68 -5.61 -7.77
CA GLN A 207 -16.31 -4.30 -7.81
C GLN A 207 -15.33 -3.24 -7.28
N ILE A 208 -15.23 -2.10 -7.96
CA ILE A 208 -14.38 -0.98 -7.54
C ILE A 208 -15.27 0.13 -6.99
N ASN A 209 -15.47 0.13 -5.69
CA ASN A 209 -16.13 1.18 -4.93
C ASN A 209 -15.66 1.14 -3.46
N ASN A 210 -16.01 2.15 -2.69
CA ASN A 210 -15.58 2.31 -1.30
C ASN A 210 -16.20 1.31 -0.30
N LEU A 211 -17.15 0.49 -0.71
CA LEU A 211 -17.81 -0.51 0.12
C LEU A 211 -17.44 -1.94 -0.30
N SER A 212 -16.69 -2.11 -1.41
CA SER A 212 -16.33 -3.43 -1.92
C SER A 212 -15.35 -4.14 -1.00
N THR A 213 -15.60 -5.42 -0.82
CA THR A 213 -14.69 -6.38 -0.19
C THR A 213 -14.23 -7.47 -1.16
N ASP A 214 -14.48 -7.28 -2.45
CA ASP A 214 -14.05 -8.20 -3.49
C ASP A 214 -12.53 -8.16 -3.69
N ALA A 215 -11.95 -9.28 -4.11
CA ALA A 215 -10.56 -9.32 -4.52
C ALA A 215 -10.36 -8.57 -5.84
N VAL A 216 -9.24 -7.84 -5.95
CA VAL A 216 -8.82 -7.14 -7.16
C VAL A 216 -7.85 -8.03 -7.94
N ASN A 217 -8.08 -8.19 -9.26
CA ASN A 217 -7.16 -8.91 -10.12
C ASN A 217 -6.15 -8.01 -10.84
N GLY A 218 -5.13 -8.62 -11.45
CA GLY A 218 -4.03 -7.88 -12.08
C GLY A 218 -4.46 -6.94 -13.21
N SER A 219 -5.55 -7.23 -13.94
CA SER A 219 -6.02 -6.36 -15.02
C SER A 219 -6.62 -5.04 -14.50
N GLN A 220 -7.25 -5.07 -13.35
CA GLN A 220 -7.76 -3.87 -12.68
C GLN A 220 -6.62 -2.97 -12.20
N LEU A 221 -5.58 -3.54 -11.60
CA LEU A 221 -4.39 -2.81 -11.20
C LEU A 221 -3.63 -2.25 -12.41
N TYR A 222 -3.57 -3.01 -13.54
CA TYR A 222 -2.95 -2.53 -14.78
C TYR A 222 -3.67 -1.30 -15.34
N ALA A 223 -5.00 -1.26 -15.28
CA ALA A 223 -5.76 -0.07 -15.70
C ALA A 223 -5.43 1.17 -14.84
N VAL A 224 -5.29 1.01 -13.53
CA VAL A 224 -4.85 2.10 -12.62
C VAL A 224 -3.41 2.53 -12.94
N TRP A 225 -2.50 1.59 -13.20
CA TRP A 225 -1.13 1.88 -13.60
C TRP A 225 -1.06 2.67 -14.91
N GLN A 226 -1.86 2.29 -15.94
CA GLN A 226 -1.95 3.05 -17.18
C GLN A 226 -2.47 4.48 -16.95
N ALA A 227 -3.51 4.65 -16.13
CA ALA A 227 -4.04 5.97 -15.79
C ALA A 227 -3.01 6.83 -15.06
N ALA A 228 -2.27 6.27 -14.10
CA ALA A 228 -1.20 6.96 -13.39
C ALA A 228 -0.06 7.41 -14.32
N ASN A 229 0.35 6.56 -15.26
CA ASN A 229 1.36 6.92 -16.27
C ASN A 229 0.85 8.01 -17.23
N ALA A 230 -0.43 7.98 -17.62
CA ALA A 230 -1.03 9.00 -18.45
C ALA A 230 -1.05 10.37 -17.74
N VAL A 231 -1.34 10.41 -16.44
CA VAL A 231 -1.25 11.64 -15.63
C VAL A 231 0.19 12.14 -15.53
N SER A 232 1.16 11.25 -15.29
CA SER A 232 2.58 11.62 -15.28
C SER A 232 3.03 12.24 -16.61
N ASN A 233 2.57 11.70 -17.75
CA ASN A 233 2.86 12.27 -19.08
C ASN A 233 2.08 13.54 -19.36
N ALA A 234 0.86 13.70 -18.82
CA ALA A 234 0.03 14.89 -18.98
C ALA A 234 0.51 16.08 -18.13
N THR A 235 1.23 15.82 -17.04
CA THR A 235 1.91 16.85 -16.24
C THR A 235 3.23 17.30 -16.86
N SER A 236 3.68 16.67 -17.95
CA SER A 236 4.73 17.25 -18.80
C SER A 236 4.21 18.58 -19.37
N ILE A 237 4.73 19.70 -18.88
CA ILE A 237 4.45 21.01 -19.45
C ILE A 237 5.04 21.01 -20.86
N HIS A 238 4.19 20.90 -21.89
CA HIS A 238 4.64 20.96 -23.26
C HIS A 238 5.13 22.39 -23.58
N TYR A 239 6.21 22.50 -24.33
CA TYR A 239 6.84 23.76 -24.75
C TYR A 239 7.50 24.59 -23.63
N VAL A 240 7.61 24.06 -22.39
CA VAL A 240 8.46 24.63 -21.34
C VAL A 240 9.50 23.59 -20.96
N SER A 241 10.77 23.91 -21.15
CA SER A 241 11.90 23.05 -20.82
C SER A 241 12.98 23.86 -20.11
N ILE A 242 13.46 23.38 -18.98
CA ILE A 242 14.53 23.99 -18.20
C ILE A 242 15.63 22.93 -18.08
N ASN A 243 16.83 23.27 -18.55
CA ASN A 243 18.02 22.43 -18.37
C ASN A 243 18.83 22.95 -17.19
N ASP A 244 18.76 22.27 -16.05
CA ASP A 244 19.50 22.55 -14.83
C ASP A 244 20.82 21.76 -14.75
N ALA A 245 21.18 21.05 -15.81
CA ALA A 245 22.35 20.17 -15.87
C ALA A 245 22.37 19.08 -14.78
N GLY A 246 21.20 18.71 -14.25
CA GLY A 246 21.05 17.71 -13.18
C GLY A 246 21.37 18.24 -11.79
N THR A 247 21.50 19.57 -11.62
CA THR A 247 21.72 20.21 -10.31
C THR A 247 20.48 21.00 -9.93
N GLN A 248 19.81 20.60 -8.86
CA GLN A 248 18.64 21.33 -8.36
C GLN A 248 19.04 22.70 -7.83
N GLY A 249 18.51 23.76 -8.43
CA GLY A 249 18.59 25.13 -7.91
C GLY A 249 17.29 25.58 -7.26
N GLY A 250 17.19 26.85 -6.89
CA GLY A 250 15.96 27.46 -6.44
C GLY A 250 14.86 27.39 -7.51
N ASN A 251 13.62 27.53 -7.11
CA ASN A 251 12.42 27.33 -7.94
C ASN A 251 12.22 25.90 -8.50
N HIS A 252 13.00 24.92 -8.04
CA HIS A 252 12.79 23.52 -8.43
C HIS A 252 11.44 22.97 -7.95
N ALA A 253 11.00 23.41 -6.79
CA ALA A 253 9.70 23.03 -6.22
C ALA A 253 8.52 23.87 -6.75
N ASN A 254 8.73 24.71 -7.78
CA ASN A 254 7.78 25.70 -8.29
C ASN A 254 7.39 26.76 -7.25
N ASP A 255 8.32 27.13 -6.38
CA ASP A 255 8.14 28.04 -5.24
C ASP A 255 8.74 29.45 -5.48
N GLY A 256 9.27 29.70 -6.68
CA GLY A 256 9.85 31.00 -7.04
C GLY A 256 8.82 32.11 -7.30
N ALA A 257 7.56 31.78 -7.54
CA ALA A 257 6.49 32.77 -7.73
C ALA A 257 5.74 32.94 -6.39
N THR A 258 6.17 33.88 -5.56
CA THR A 258 5.56 34.16 -4.25
C THR A 258 4.52 35.27 -4.26
N GLY A 259 4.54 36.17 -5.29
CA GLY A 259 3.52 37.18 -5.50
C GLY A 259 2.20 36.60 -6.02
N ILE A 260 1.08 37.23 -5.71
CA ILE A 260 -0.23 36.86 -6.25
C ILE A 260 -0.24 37.05 -7.78
N ASN A 261 -0.67 36.03 -8.54
CA ASN A 261 -0.69 36.03 -10.00
C ASN A 261 0.69 36.24 -10.65
N ALA A 262 1.79 35.92 -9.94
CA ALA A 262 3.15 36.00 -10.45
C ALA A 262 3.56 34.77 -11.26
N VAL A 263 4.56 34.91 -12.13
CA VAL A 263 5.14 33.84 -12.95
C VAL A 263 6.65 33.82 -12.78
N ALA A 264 7.20 32.67 -12.36
CA ALA A 264 8.66 32.44 -12.28
C ALA A 264 9.03 31.18 -13.09
N ILE A 265 9.86 31.33 -14.13
CA ILE A 265 10.33 30.24 -14.98
C ILE A 265 11.85 30.31 -15.12
N GLY A 266 12.54 29.29 -14.65
CA GLY A 266 14.00 29.18 -14.70
C GLY A 266 14.58 28.78 -13.37
N VAL A 267 15.81 28.23 -13.39
CA VAL A 267 16.56 27.91 -12.18
C VAL A 267 16.82 29.21 -11.42
N ASP A 268 16.55 29.24 -10.13
CA ASP A 268 16.67 30.40 -9.24
C ASP A 268 15.81 31.63 -9.64
N ALA A 269 14.85 31.49 -10.56
CA ALA A 269 13.93 32.60 -10.89
C ALA A 269 13.01 32.91 -9.70
N GLN A 270 12.83 34.21 -9.38
CA GLN A 270 11.96 34.68 -8.29
C GLN A 270 11.05 35.83 -8.75
N ALA A 271 9.75 35.65 -8.57
CA ALA A 271 8.75 36.68 -8.84
C ALA A 271 7.98 36.97 -7.54
N ASN A 272 8.53 37.92 -6.74
CA ASN A 272 8.07 38.18 -5.38
C ASN A 272 6.92 39.20 -5.33
N GLY A 273 6.80 40.08 -6.31
CA GLY A 273 5.75 41.09 -6.39
C GLY A 273 4.46 40.56 -7.01
N ASN A 274 3.32 41.11 -6.64
CA ASN A 274 2.03 40.77 -7.23
C ASN A 274 1.99 41.07 -8.73
N GLY A 275 1.63 40.10 -9.55
CA GLY A 275 1.63 40.20 -11.01
C GLY A 275 3.01 40.25 -11.66
N SER A 276 4.08 39.98 -10.93
CA SER A 276 5.44 40.01 -11.48
C SER A 276 5.74 38.81 -12.38
N VAL A 277 6.68 39.01 -13.31
CA VAL A 277 7.17 37.97 -14.24
C VAL A 277 8.67 37.87 -14.12
N ALA A 278 9.20 36.68 -13.82
CA ALA A 278 10.62 36.37 -13.83
C ALA A 278 10.89 35.20 -14.78
N LEU A 279 11.66 35.44 -15.84
CA LEU A 279 11.97 34.46 -16.87
C LEU A 279 13.48 34.42 -17.16
N GLY A 280 14.13 33.33 -16.77
CA GLY A 280 15.56 33.11 -16.97
C GLY A 280 16.26 32.68 -15.68
N TYR A 281 17.53 32.21 -15.79
CA TYR A 281 18.36 31.86 -14.67
C TYR A 281 18.56 33.07 -13.72
N GLY A 282 18.16 32.94 -12.47
CA GLY A 282 18.31 34.00 -11.46
C GLY A 282 17.53 35.28 -11.75
N ALA A 283 16.57 35.28 -12.67
CA ALA A 283 15.74 36.45 -12.94
C ALA A 283 14.93 36.84 -11.71
N GLY A 284 14.95 38.12 -11.32
CA GLY A 284 14.27 38.68 -10.14
C GLY A 284 14.73 38.11 -8.80
N LYS A 285 15.82 37.31 -8.77
CA LYS A 285 16.33 36.72 -7.54
C LYS A 285 16.71 37.82 -6.55
N ASP A 286 16.31 37.62 -5.27
CA ASP A 286 16.56 38.54 -4.18
C ASP A 286 16.07 39.99 -4.46
N SER A 287 15.12 40.17 -5.39
CA SER A 287 14.49 41.47 -5.58
C SER A 287 13.51 41.78 -4.45
N THR A 288 13.55 43.05 -3.98
CA THR A 288 12.65 43.54 -2.92
C THR A 288 11.49 44.32 -3.56
N ASN A 289 10.40 43.64 -3.90
CA ASN A 289 9.25 44.26 -4.53
C ASN A 289 7.93 43.58 -4.10
N PRO A 290 7.48 43.77 -2.85
CA PRO A 290 6.29 43.07 -2.37
C PRO A 290 4.96 43.54 -2.99
N ASP A 291 4.88 44.81 -3.45
CA ASP A 291 3.58 45.44 -3.74
C ASP A 291 3.36 45.87 -5.19
N GLY A 292 4.25 45.56 -6.14
CA GLY A 292 4.10 45.98 -7.51
C GLY A 292 4.60 45.01 -8.59
N ALA A 293 3.91 44.96 -9.71
CA ALA A 293 4.30 44.15 -10.84
C ALA A 293 5.61 44.61 -11.48
N SER A 294 6.61 43.77 -11.47
CA SER A 294 7.85 43.97 -12.22
C SER A 294 8.10 42.84 -13.23
N ILE A 295 8.78 43.12 -14.32
CA ILE A 295 9.08 42.15 -15.37
C ILE A 295 10.61 41.99 -15.44
N TYR A 296 11.10 40.78 -15.21
CA TYR A 296 12.51 40.41 -15.26
C TYR A 296 12.71 39.31 -16.29
N ILE A 297 13.32 39.60 -17.42
CA ILE A 297 13.55 38.63 -18.50
C ILE A 297 15.03 38.62 -18.89
N GLY A 298 15.69 37.51 -18.67
CA GLY A 298 17.10 37.31 -18.96
C GLY A 298 17.89 36.79 -17.78
N GLN A 299 19.11 36.33 -18.03
CA GLN A 299 20.00 35.84 -16.97
C GLN A 299 20.25 36.95 -15.94
N SER A 300 19.91 36.70 -14.69
CA SER A 300 20.09 37.66 -13.58
C SER A 300 19.50 39.05 -13.84
N ALA A 301 18.48 39.17 -14.70
CA ALA A 301 17.75 40.41 -14.85
C ALA A 301 17.02 40.74 -13.54
N GLY A 302 17.20 41.95 -13.02
CA GLY A 302 16.62 42.39 -11.75
C GLY A 302 17.16 41.69 -10.53
N LEU A 303 18.29 40.97 -10.60
CA LEU A 303 18.92 40.38 -9.41
C LEU A 303 19.28 41.48 -8.41
N ASN A 304 18.87 41.31 -7.14
CA ASN A 304 19.03 42.31 -6.06
C ASN A 304 18.44 43.71 -6.43
N SER A 305 17.49 43.80 -7.31
CA SER A 305 16.86 45.09 -7.62
C SER A 305 15.86 45.46 -6.52
N ASP A 306 15.71 46.78 -6.29
CA ASP A 306 14.72 47.32 -5.34
C ASP A 306 13.74 48.20 -6.07
N GLY A 307 12.45 48.16 -5.64
CA GLY A 307 11.38 48.95 -6.21
C GLY A 307 10.37 48.20 -7.09
N SER A 308 9.29 48.88 -7.47
CA SER A 308 8.14 48.32 -8.17
C SER A 308 7.90 48.90 -9.54
N GLY A 309 7.16 48.18 -10.39
CA GLY A 309 6.82 48.65 -11.73
C GLY A 309 7.98 48.65 -12.71
N ASN A 310 9.02 47.88 -12.47
CA ASN A 310 10.23 47.87 -13.29
C ASN A 310 10.13 46.88 -14.43
N LEU A 311 10.67 47.24 -15.59
CA LEU A 311 10.93 46.35 -16.72
C LEU A 311 12.42 46.20 -16.95
N HIS A 312 12.96 45.01 -16.66
CA HIS A 312 14.36 44.66 -16.91
C HIS A 312 14.43 43.52 -17.95
N LEU A 313 14.88 43.84 -19.16
CA LEU A 313 14.96 42.94 -20.29
C LEU A 313 16.40 42.84 -20.81
N GLY A 314 17.03 41.72 -20.60
CA GLY A 314 18.42 41.44 -21.01
C GLY A 314 19.24 40.85 -19.88
N ALA A 315 20.38 40.22 -20.21
CA ALA A 315 21.26 39.67 -19.20
C ALA A 315 21.80 40.78 -18.29
N LEU A 316 21.69 40.61 -16.98
CA LEU A 316 22.15 41.57 -15.96
C LEU A 316 21.51 42.95 -16.05
N SER A 317 20.39 43.08 -16.80
CA SER A 317 19.63 44.32 -16.84
C SER A 317 19.03 44.63 -15.48
N GLY A 318 19.22 45.83 -14.97
CA GLY A 318 18.74 46.23 -13.64
C GLY A 318 19.40 45.47 -12.48
N LEU A 319 20.54 44.81 -12.66
CA LEU A 319 21.28 44.19 -11.56
C LEU A 319 21.64 45.27 -10.50
N ASN A 320 21.24 45.04 -9.26
CA ASN A 320 21.39 45.96 -8.11
C ASN A 320 20.76 47.34 -8.37
N ALA A 321 19.82 47.47 -9.27
CA ALA A 321 19.16 48.76 -9.52
C ALA A 321 18.19 49.12 -8.39
N GLN A 322 18.06 50.42 -8.10
CA GLN A 322 17.18 50.93 -7.07
C GLN A 322 16.20 51.97 -7.66
N GLY A 323 14.94 51.84 -7.27
CA GLY A 323 13.86 52.76 -7.63
C GLY A 323 12.74 52.15 -8.45
N ASN A 324 11.67 52.94 -8.64
CA ASN A 324 10.41 52.50 -9.21
C ASN A 324 10.25 52.92 -10.66
N ALA A 325 9.38 52.20 -11.37
CA ALA A 325 8.93 52.56 -12.73
C ALA A 325 10.06 52.75 -13.77
N ASN A 326 11.12 51.94 -13.64
CA ASN A 326 12.23 52.01 -14.58
C ASN A 326 12.06 51.02 -15.74
N SER A 327 12.48 51.39 -16.95
CA SER A 327 12.49 50.51 -18.11
C SER A 327 13.93 50.34 -18.61
N TYR A 328 14.52 49.17 -18.37
CA TYR A 328 15.89 48.85 -18.77
C TYR A 328 15.91 47.71 -19.78
N ILE A 329 16.32 48.01 -21.01
CA ILE A 329 16.35 47.03 -22.10
C ILE A 329 17.78 46.96 -22.69
N GLY A 330 18.40 45.81 -22.56
CA GLY A 330 19.77 45.57 -23.04
C GLY A 330 20.65 44.90 -22.02
N ILE A 331 21.77 44.33 -22.47
CA ILE A 331 22.75 43.70 -21.56
C ILE A 331 23.31 44.75 -20.62
N GLN A 332 23.21 44.53 -19.30
CA GLN A 332 23.66 45.43 -18.26
C GLN A 332 23.08 46.85 -18.30
N SER A 333 21.96 47.03 -19.00
CA SER A 333 21.22 48.30 -18.96
C SER A 333 20.73 48.60 -17.57
N GLY A 334 20.97 49.80 -17.04
CA GLY A 334 20.59 50.17 -15.67
C GLY A 334 21.27 49.40 -14.56
N ARG A 335 22.36 48.67 -14.81
CA ARG A 335 23.12 48.00 -13.77
C ARG A 335 23.64 49.00 -12.75
N ASN A 336 23.43 48.71 -11.43
CA ASN A 336 23.83 49.60 -10.31
C ASN A 336 23.28 51.04 -10.43
N SER A 337 22.20 51.26 -11.17
CA SER A 337 21.59 52.58 -11.28
C SER A 337 20.69 52.88 -10.07
N ILE A 338 20.59 54.17 -9.73
CA ILE A 338 19.75 54.66 -8.63
C ILE A 338 18.82 55.76 -9.20
N GLY A 339 17.50 55.56 -9.00
CA GLY A 339 16.50 56.55 -9.38
C GLY A 339 15.24 55.94 -9.97
N GLU A 340 14.28 56.80 -10.25
CA GLU A 340 12.94 56.40 -10.66
C GLU A 340 12.61 56.93 -12.05
N GLN A 341 11.64 56.25 -12.74
CA GLN A 341 11.08 56.69 -14.01
C GLN A 341 12.14 56.86 -15.11
N ASN A 342 13.19 56.06 -15.06
CA ASN A 342 14.25 56.10 -16.08
C ASN A 342 13.95 55.10 -17.22
N THR A 343 14.30 55.51 -18.44
CA THR A 343 14.22 54.70 -19.66
C THR A 343 15.61 54.50 -20.23
N PHE A 344 16.18 53.30 -20.11
CA PHE A 344 17.52 52.97 -20.60
C PHE A 344 17.48 51.84 -21.62
N HIS A 345 17.76 52.13 -22.88
CA HIS A 345 17.73 51.16 -23.97
C HIS A 345 19.07 51.03 -24.65
N GLY A 346 19.73 49.93 -24.51
CA GLY A 346 21.04 49.66 -25.10
C GLY A 346 21.98 48.94 -24.13
N GLN A 347 23.00 48.32 -24.65
CA GLN A 347 24.03 47.70 -23.84
C GLN A 347 24.75 48.76 -22.95
N PHE A 348 24.80 48.55 -21.66
CA PHE A 348 25.36 49.47 -20.65
C PHE A 348 24.65 50.84 -20.60
N SER A 349 23.53 51.05 -21.28
CA SER A 349 22.77 52.30 -21.17
C SER A 349 22.38 52.57 -19.73
N GLY A 350 22.67 53.77 -19.20
CA GLY A 350 22.39 54.15 -17.82
C GLY A 350 23.06 53.30 -16.73
N ALA A 351 24.05 52.47 -17.09
CA ALA A 351 24.79 51.71 -16.08
C ALA A 351 25.51 52.67 -15.10
N GLU A 352 25.34 52.39 -13.79
CA GLU A 352 25.95 53.20 -12.71
C GLU A 352 25.51 54.69 -12.72
N SER A 353 24.35 54.97 -13.33
CA SER A 353 23.77 56.30 -13.34
C SER A 353 22.94 56.59 -12.08
N ASN A 354 22.86 57.90 -11.72
CA ASN A 354 22.06 58.35 -10.60
C ASN A 354 21.18 59.54 -10.99
N GLY A 355 19.88 59.39 -10.81
CA GLY A 355 18.87 60.42 -11.15
C GLY A 355 17.56 59.85 -11.58
N PHE A 356 16.57 60.72 -11.81
CA PHE A 356 15.22 60.34 -12.16
C PHE A 356 14.77 60.98 -13.48
N GLU A 357 13.78 60.36 -14.12
CA GLU A 357 13.19 60.80 -15.39
C GLU A 357 14.23 60.94 -16.52
N ASN A 358 15.25 60.10 -16.55
CA ASN A 358 16.27 60.13 -17.62
C ASN A 358 15.88 59.18 -18.76
N ASN A 359 16.13 59.58 -20.01
CA ASN A 359 15.93 58.78 -21.21
C ASN A 359 17.27 58.59 -21.95
N PHE A 360 17.84 57.37 -21.86
CA PHE A 360 19.13 57.06 -22.47
C PHE A 360 18.96 55.94 -23.50
N VAL A 361 19.23 56.24 -24.75
CA VAL A 361 19.06 55.28 -25.85
C VAL A 361 20.36 55.17 -26.66
N GLY A 362 20.96 54.00 -26.63
CA GLY A 362 22.23 53.72 -27.31
C GLY A 362 23.20 52.96 -26.38
N GLN A 363 24.23 52.35 -26.97
CA GLN A 363 25.30 51.70 -26.24
C GLN A 363 26.00 52.70 -25.31
N SER A 364 26.10 52.37 -24.02
CA SER A 364 26.73 53.23 -23.02
C SER A 364 26.17 54.67 -22.93
N SER A 365 25.01 54.93 -23.48
CA SER A 365 24.36 56.24 -23.35
C SER A 365 24.02 56.52 -21.89
N GLY A 366 24.41 57.69 -21.37
CA GLY A 366 24.20 58.09 -19.99
C GLY A 366 24.87 57.22 -18.91
N ALA A 367 25.78 56.33 -19.28
CA ALA A 367 26.51 55.54 -18.29
C ALA A 367 27.34 56.42 -17.41
N LEU A 368 27.42 56.09 -16.08
CA LEU A 368 28.15 56.88 -15.09
C LEU A 368 27.70 58.34 -14.95
N SER A 369 26.49 58.68 -15.49
CA SER A 369 25.97 60.04 -15.41
C SER A 369 25.21 60.30 -14.12
N SER A 370 25.14 61.59 -13.75
CA SER A 370 24.31 62.02 -12.61
C SER A 370 23.48 63.25 -12.96
N GLY A 371 22.22 63.26 -12.49
CA GLY A 371 21.26 64.31 -12.72
C GLY A 371 19.94 63.80 -13.27
N ASN A 372 18.99 64.70 -13.38
CA ASN A 372 17.61 64.34 -13.68
C ASN A 372 17.16 64.89 -15.03
N ARG A 373 16.16 64.24 -15.66
CA ARG A 373 15.51 64.72 -16.87
C ARG A 373 16.47 64.92 -18.04
N ASN A 374 17.48 64.08 -18.11
CA ASN A 374 18.41 64.09 -19.22
C ASN A 374 17.94 63.18 -20.36
N ASN A 375 18.13 63.62 -21.59
CA ASN A 375 17.76 62.87 -22.78
C ASN A 375 19.01 62.67 -23.68
N TYR A 376 19.59 61.47 -23.65
CA TYR A 376 20.80 61.12 -24.39
C TYR A 376 20.50 60.01 -25.39
N ILE A 377 20.65 60.33 -26.69
CA ILE A 377 20.38 59.39 -27.78
C ILE A 377 21.61 59.21 -28.66
N GLY A 378 22.14 58.00 -28.68
CA GLY A 378 23.34 57.66 -29.47
C GLY A 378 24.41 56.97 -28.64
N THR A 379 25.39 56.34 -29.29
CA THR A 379 26.45 55.58 -28.62
C THR A 379 27.33 56.51 -27.80
N GLY A 380 27.52 56.21 -26.52
CA GLY A 380 28.36 56.98 -25.60
C GLY A 380 27.83 58.38 -25.25
N THR A 381 26.68 58.78 -25.80
CA THR A 381 26.14 60.14 -25.55
C THR A 381 25.85 60.31 -24.06
N GLY A 382 26.33 61.41 -23.47
CA GLY A 382 26.13 61.67 -22.04
C GLY A 382 26.94 60.73 -21.10
N LEU A 383 27.94 60.04 -21.58
CA LEU A 383 28.83 59.23 -20.73
C LEU A 383 29.51 60.15 -19.71
N MET A 384 29.43 59.78 -18.41
CA MET A 384 29.95 60.57 -17.28
C MET A 384 29.39 61.99 -17.15
N ALA A 385 28.29 62.31 -17.81
CA ALA A 385 27.69 63.64 -17.78
C ALA A 385 27.15 63.99 -16.38
N GLN A 386 27.30 65.23 -16.00
CA GLN A 386 26.82 65.79 -14.74
C GLN A 386 25.75 66.88 -15.04
N GLY A 387 24.74 66.95 -14.17
CA GLY A 387 23.69 67.97 -14.28
C GLY A 387 22.38 67.49 -14.84
N SER A 388 21.35 68.35 -14.84
CA SER A 388 19.99 68.00 -15.16
C SER A 388 19.51 68.80 -16.39
N TYR A 389 18.41 68.27 -17.04
CA TYR A 389 17.78 68.93 -18.22
C TYR A 389 18.68 68.98 -19.45
N ASN A 390 19.63 68.15 -19.57
CA ASN A 390 20.49 68.08 -20.75
C ASN A 390 19.84 67.23 -21.87
N ALA A 391 20.04 67.66 -23.11
CA ALA A 391 19.66 66.89 -24.28
C ALA A 391 20.83 66.78 -25.23
N ALA A 392 21.20 65.58 -25.66
CA ALA A 392 22.25 65.36 -26.65
C ALA A 392 21.84 64.23 -27.60
N LEU A 393 22.13 64.43 -28.86
CA LEU A 393 21.89 63.51 -29.97
C LEU A 393 23.17 63.33 -30.77
N GLY A 394 23.61 62.08 -30.96
CA GLY A 394 24.81 61.82 -31.74
C GLY A 394 25.61 60.62 -31.17
N SER A 395 26.87 60.57 -31.53
CA SER A 395 27.84 59.62 -30.94
C SER A 395 29.04 60.38 -30.43
N SER A 396 29.54 59.97 -29.28
CA SER A 396 30.81 60.49 -28.73
C SER A 396 32.00 59.76 -29.31
#